data_eccffbb6057647b276aecbeb123d80fa
#
_entry.id   eccffbb6057647b276aecbeb123d80fa
#
_cell.length_a   1.000
_cell.length_b   1.000
_cell.length_c   1.000
_cell.angle_alpha   90.00
_cell.angle_beta   90.00
_cell.angle_gamma   90.00
#
_symmetry.space_group_name_H-M   'P 1'
#
loop_
_entity.id
_entity.type
_entity.pdbx_description
1 polymer ?
#
loop_
_entity_poly.entity_id
_entity_poly.type
_entity_poly.pdbx_seq_one_letter_code
_entity_poly.pdbx_strand_id
1 'polypeptide(L)'
;MTFARDQRHELPLLMVATALPIGVMLLRHFALSMRLYRRNRELQEKVTQLQLAEQLAGVGRWSVDIATRRHRWSEEVCTIVGVPPGTPPTDDLLAGLLVDGLKQMETTFYSHRTDREPFIVEFEVENPRRGTRILRARASNSFSAEGAREQVFMVVQDATDEYLRVAAAERERAEAVAREEEAQLLANTDVLTGLANRRAAMATLDRAIMTARRCRGELGLIVFDIDHFKQVNDEHGHAIGDRVLAEVGRIAARNARDGQLAARIGGEEFLMILAGAPELAVTGAAERLRLAIEAGTSMAPLPNVTVSVGQAMLGPGDTSLSLFARADEALYAAKRGGRNRVALAA
;
A
#
# COMPACT_ATOMS: atom_id res chain seq x y z
N MET A 1 117.88 5.11 -17.28
CA MET A 1 116.92 4.38 -18.14
C MET A 1 116.26 3.34 -17.30
N THR A 2 115.05 3.60 -16.87
CA THR A 2 114.01 2.55 -16.44
C THR A 2 112.99 3.19 -15.53
N PHE A 3 112.09 3.96 -16.06
CA PHE A 3 110.85 4.35 -15.36
C PHE A 3 109.76 4.75 -16.40
N ALA A 4 109.30 3.79 -17.14
CA ALA A 4 108.10 3.97 -18.04
C ALA A 4 107.51 2.65 -18.50
N ARG A 5 107.07 1.81 -17.58
CA ARG A 5 106.45 0.51 -18.01
C ARG A 5 105.30 0.02 -17.11
N ASP A 6 104.75 0.81 -16.19
CA ASP A 6 103.74 0.23 -15.28
C ASP A 6 102.38 0.93 -15.24
N GLN A 7 102.13 1.95 -16.08
CA GLN A 7 100.79 2.61 -16.10
C GLN A 7 99.79 2.10 -17.09
N ARG A 8 100.14 1.11 -17.90
CA ARG A 8 99.21 0.62 -18.94
C ARG A 8 98.23 -0.49 -18.48
N HIS A 9 98.47 -1.05 -17.31
CA HIS A 9 97.58 -2.11 -16.75
C HIS A 9 96.59 -1.66 -15.68
N GLU A 10 96.76 -0.52 -15.05
CA GLU A 10 95.89 0.01 -14.01
C GLU A 10 94.66 0.76 -14.57
N LEU A 11 94.76 1.41 -15.74
CA LEU A 11 93.64 2.09 -16.39
C LEU A 11 92.46 1.22 -16.73
N PRO A 12 92.62 0.01 -17.29
CA PRO A 12 91.48 -0.88 -17.58
C PRO A 12 90.83 -1.45 -16.31
N LEU A 13 91.61 -1.71 -15.22
CA LEU A 13 91.06 -2.20 -13.97
C LEU A 13 90.23 -1.11 -13.25
N LEU A 14 90.64 0.15 -13.26
CA LEU A 14 89.92 1.27 -12.71
C LEU A 14 88.62 1.55 -13.47
N MET A 15 88.64 1.41 -14.79
CA MET A 15 87.43 1.57 -15.64
C MET A 15 86.42 0.40 -15.35
N VAL A 16 86.89 -0.81 -15.16
CA VAL A 16 86.01 -1.95 -14.83
C VAL A 16 85.48 -1.80 -13.40
N ALA A 17 86.29 -1.35 -12.44
CA ALA A 17 85.92 -1.14 -11.06
C ALA A 17 84.85 -0.06 -10.87
N THR A 18 84.80 0.93 -11.75
CA THR A 18 83.78 2.01 -11.71
C THR A 18 82.57 1.70 -12.60
N ALA A 19 82.78 1.06 -13.74
CA ALA A 19 81.71 0.75 -14.68
C ALA A 19 80.74 -0.35 -14.15
N LEU A 20 81.29 -1.34 -13.41
CA LEU A 20 80.48 -2.44 -12.89
C LEU A 20 79.40 -1.98 -11.85
N PRO A 21 79.74 -1.19 -10.83
CA PRO A 21 78.74 -0.63 -9.91
C PRO A 21 77.72 0.24 -10.56
N ILE A 22 78.13 1.09 -11.56
CA ILE A 22 77.22 1.94 -12.30
C ILE A 22 76.25 1.08 -13.16
N GLY A 23 76.76 0.05 -13.83
CA GLY A 23 75.94 -0.88 -14.57
C GLY A 23 74.93 -1.62 -13.71
N VAL A 24 75.32 -2.11 -12.52
CA VAL A 24 74.45 -2.75 -11.54
C VAL A 24 73.37 -1.74 -11.01
N MET A 25 73.79 -0.50 -10.76
CA MET A 25 72.87 0.55 -10.31
C MET A 25 71.83 0.90 -11.40
N LEU A 26 72.25 1.01 -12.65
CA LEU A 26 71.36 1.25 -13.79
C LEU A 26 70.40 0.07 -13.99
N LEU A 27 70.85 -1.18 -13.90
CA LEU A 27 70.01 -2.35 -13.99
C LEU A 27 68.95 -2.40 -12.85
N ARG A 28 69.36 -2.08 -11.61
CA ARG A 28 68.44 -2.00 -10.46
C ARG A 28 67.43 -0.88 -10.65
N HIS A 29 67.85 0.29 -11.09
CA HIS A 29 66.94 1.41 -11.39
C HIS A 29 65.95 1.07 -12.49
N PHE A 30 66.39 0.45 -13.58
CA PHE A 30 65.53 -0.02 -14.66
C PHE A 30 64.54 -1.08 -14.17
N ALA A 31 65.00 -2.08 -13.39
CA ALA A 31 64.12 -3.10 -12.84
C ALA A 31 63.04 -2.51 -11.88
N LEU A 32 63.44 -1.52 -11.05
CA LEU A 32 62.51 -0.82 -10.17
C LEU A 32 61.47 0.02 -10.98
N SER A 33 61.94 0.75 -11.97
CA SER A 33 61.07 1.54 -12.86
C SER A 33 60.08 0.66 -13.62
N MET A 34 60.51 -0.49 -14.13
CA MET A 34 59.65 -1.47 -14.77
C MET A 34 58.62 -2.08 -13.83
N ARG A 35 58.98 -2.35 -12.55
CA ARG A 35 58.04 -2.80 -11.52
C ARG A 35 56.99 -1.74 -11.20
N LEU A 36 57.43 -0.49 -11.01
CA LEU A 36 56.52 0.63 -10.78
C LEU A 36 55.58 0.87 -11.97
N TYR A 37 56.10 0.79 -13.20
CA TYR A 37 55.30 0.92 -14.42
C TYR A 37 54.23 -0.18 -14.50
N ARG A 38 54.60 -1.45 -14.28
CA ARG A 38 53.64 -2.56 -14.30
C ARG A 38 52.59 -2.41 -13.22
N ARG A 39 52.99 -2.05 -11.99
CA ARG A 39 52.07 -1.84 -10.89
C ARG A 39 51.09 -0.67 -11.14
N ASN A 40 51.60 0.41 -11.73
CA ASN A 40 50.79 1.56 -12.10
C ASN A 40 49.76 1.21 -13.18
N ARG A 41 50.17 0.42 -14.16
CA ARG A 41 49.27 -0.08 -15.22
C ARG A 41 48.20 -0.99 -14.66
N GLU A 42 48.53 -1.95 -13.79
CA GLU A 42 47.55 -2.82 -13.12
C GLU A 42 46.55 -2.01 -12.28
N LEU A 43 47.01 -0.98 -11.57
CA LEU A 43 46.14 -0.08 -10.80
C LEU A 43 45.19 0.71 -11.73
N GLN A 44 45.70 1.22 -12.84
CA GLN A 44 44.88 1.95 -13.82
C GLN A 44 43.82 1.03 -14.45
N GLU A 45 44.18 -0.20 -14.80
CA GLU A 45 43.21 -1.19 -15.33
C GLU A 45 42.12 -1.50 -14.31
N LYS A 46 42.46 -1.67 -13.02
CA LYS A 46 41.48 -1.87 -11.93
C LYS A 46 40.56 -0.67 -11.73
N VAL A 47 41.10 0.55 -11.78
CA VAL A 47 40.31 1.78 -11.64
C VAL A 47 39.32 1.87 -12.81
N THR A 48 39.77 1.64 -14.03
CA THR A 48 38.89 1.67 -15.22
C THR A 48 37.78 0.60 -15.13
N GLN A 49 38.11 -0.61 -14.68
CA GLN A 49 37.12 -1.67 -14.47
C GLN A 49 36.07 -1.29 -13.43
N LEU A 50 36.49 -0.69 -12.29
CA LEU A 50 35.58 -0.20 -11.27
C LEU A 50 34.68 0.91 -11.79
N GLN A 51 35.21 1.88 -12.52
CA GLN A 51 34.42 2.96 -13.12
C GLN A 51 33.37 2.42 -14.10
N LEU A 52 33.76 1.46 -14.95
CA LEU A 52 32.83 0.82 -15.87
C LEU A 52 31.73 0.05 -15.13
N ALA A 53 32.08 -0.68 -14.07
CA ALA A 53 31.10 -1.40 -13.25
C ALA A 53 30.12 -0.44 -12.57
N GLU A 54 30.58 0.69 -12.04
CA GLU A 54 29.75 1.74 -11.45
C GLU A 54 28.77 2.31 -12.48
N GLN A 55 29.26 2.63 -13.66
CA GLN A 55 28.45 3.18 -14.75
C GLN A 55 27.40 2.18 -15.24
N LEU A 56 27.78 0.90 -15.44
CA LEU A 56 26.83 -0.15 -15.86
C LEU A 56 25.77 -0.46 -14.79
N ALA A 57 26.13 -0.37 -13.51
CA ALA A 57 25.22 -0.55 -12.41
C ALA A 57 24.39 0.70 -12.06
N GLY A 58 24.73 1.87 -12.62
CA GLY A 58 24.08 3.15 -12.29
C GLY A 58 24.29 3.55 -10.83
N VAL A 59 25.45 3.20 -10.24
CA VAL A 59 25.76 3.48 -8.84
C VAL A 59 27.03 4.34 -8.72
N GLY A 60 26.98 5.32 -7.85
CA GLY A 60 28.12 6.18 -7.58
C GLY A 60 28.75 5.93 -6.21
N ARG A 61 30.04 6.17 -6.07
CA ARG A 61 30.76 6.14 -4.79
C ARG A 61 30.84 7.54 -4.20
N TRP A 62 30.46 7.61 -2.91
CA TRP A 62 30.60 8.81 -2.11
C TRP A 62 31.30 8.46 -0.80
N SER A 63 32.35 9.17 -0.45
CA SER A 63 33.01 8.99 0.84
C SER A 63 33.17 10.33 1.55
N VAL A 64 33.13 10.26 2.88
CA VAL A 64 33.28 11.40 3.78
C VAL A 64 34.36 11.06 4.80
N ASP A 65 35.42 11.86 4.81
CA ASP A 65 36.45 11.84 5.86
C ASP A 65 35.92 12.62 7.08
N ILE A 66 35.82 11.94 8.22
CA ILE A 66 35.16 12.49 9.41
C ILE A 66 36.02 13.62 10.06
N ALA A 67 37.34 13.46 10.05
CA ALA A 67 38.25 14.42 10.69
C ALA A 67 38.33 15.74 9.91
N THR A 68 38.38 15.66 8.59
CA THR A 68 38.53 16.82 7.70
C THR A 68 37.25 17.32 7.11
N ARG A 69 36.11 16.59 7.29
CA ARG A 69 34.82 16.82 6.65
C ARG A 69 34.88 16.85 5.11
N ARG A 70 35.91 16.23 4.53
CA ARG A 70 36.08 16.20 3.09
C ARG A 70 35.21 15.13 2.46
N HIS A 71 34.38 15.56 1.53
CA HIS A 71 33.59 14.70 0.65
C HIS A 71 34.40 14.34 -0.60
N ARG A 72 34.24 13.12 -1.09
CA ARG A 72 34.77 12.67 -2.38
C ARG A 72 33.69 11.92 -3.14
N TRP A 73 33.49 12.28 -4.39
CA TRP A 73 32.54 11.69 -5.30
C TRP A 73 33.24 10.97 -6.45
N SER A 74 32.65 9.86 -6.93
CA SER A 74 32.96 9.35 -8.25
C SER A 74 32.25 10.21 -9.32
N GLU A 75 32.67 10.07 -10.58
CA GLU A 75 32.01 10.76 -11.70
C GLU A 75 30.51 10.36 -11.82
N GLU A 76 30.19 9.13 -11.45
CA GLU A 76 28.81 8.65 -11.49
C GLU A 76 27.92 9.37 -10.47
N VAL A 77 28.44 9.74 -9.26
CA VAL A 77 27.65 10.58 -8.32
C VAL A 77 27.35 11.93 -8.96
N CYS A 78 28.33 12.54 -9.64
CA CYS A 78 28.08 13.81 -10.33
C CYS A 78 26.97 13.67 -11.40
N THR A 79 26.96 12.55 -12.12
CA THR A 79 25.91 12.23 -13.10
C THR A 79 24.54 12.05 -12.45
N ILE A 80 24.49 11.31 -11.33
CA ILE A 80 23.25 11.05 -10.56
C ILE A 80 22.66 12.36 -10.02
N VAL A 81 23.49 13.24 -9.42
CA VAL A 81 23.03 14.52 -8.86
C VAL A 81 22.87 15.62 -9.92
N GLY A 82 23.33 15.40 -11.16
CA GLY A 82 23.13 16.32 -12.28
C GLY A 82 24.15 17.47 -12.39
N VAL A 83 25.33 17.34 -11.77
CA VAL A 83 26.42 18.32 -11.87
C VAL A 83 27.52 17.85 -12.85
N PRO A 84 28.37 18.74 -13.36
CA PRO A 84 29.47 18.35 -14.27
C PRO A 84 30.43 17.35 -13.60
N PRO A 85 31.01 16.40 -14.36
CA PRO A 85 32.04 15.50 -13.86
C PRO A 85 33.22 16.26 -13.25
N GLY A 86 33.75 15.77 -12.12
CA GLY A 86 34.83 16.40 -11.42
C GLY A 86 34.47 17.63 -10.56
N THR A 87 33.18 17.96 -10.45
CA THR A 87 32.70 19.00 -9.54
C THR A 87 33.08 18.65 -8.09
N PRO A 88 33.80 19.50 -7.35
CA PRO A 88 34.14 19.20 -5.96
C PRO A 88 32.89 19.27 -5.08
N PRO A 89 32.63 18.25 -4.25
CA PRO A 89 31.49 18.24 -3.33
C PRO A 89 31.76 19.13 -2.10
N THR A 90 31.46 20.42 -2.24
CA THR A 90 31.54 21.39 -1.13
C THR A 90 30.25 21.40 -0.32
N ASP A 91 30.34 21.89 0.95
CA ASP A 91 29.15 22.00 1.82
C ASP A 91 28.08 22.90 1.20
N ASP A 92 28.48 23.99 0.51
CA ASP A 92 27.56 24.90 -0.19
C ASP A 92 26.84 24.21 -1.34
N LEU A 93 27.55 23.38 -2.12
CA LEU A 93 26.94 22.59 -3.19
C LEU A 93 25.96 21.58 -2.62
N LEU A 94 26.35 20.87 -1.57
CA LEU A 94 25.48 19.88 -0.90
C LEU A 94 24.25 20.53 -0.31
N ALA A 95 24.39 21.69 0.35
CA ALA A 95 23.26 22.45 0.89
C ALA A 95 22.28 22.92 -0.20
N GLY A 96 22.79 23.20 -1.41
CA GLY A 96 21.95 23.57 -2.57
C GLY A 96 21.30 22.40 -3.28
N LEU A 97 21.85 21.18 -3.15
CA LEU A 97 21.29 19.97 -3.79
C LEU A 97 20.32 19.20 -2.90
N LEU A 98 20.54 19.19 -1.58
CA LEU A 98 19.71 18.42 -0.65
C LEU A 98 18.43 19.17 -0.32
N VAL A 99 17.27 18.56 -0.58
CA VAL A 99 15.94 19.14 -0.32
C VAL A 99 15.75 19.41 1.17
N ASP A 100 16.08 18.44 2.02
CA ASP A 100 15.99 18.56 3.49
C ASP A 100 17.19 19.29 4.12
N GLY A 101 18.13 19.70 3.28
CA GLY A 101 19.34 20.39 3.68
C GLY A 101 20.41 19.50 4.33
N LEU A 102 21.62 20.05 4.39
CA LEU A 102 22.82 19.35 4.89
C LEU A 102 22.67 18.87 6.35
N LYS A 103 22.01 19.66 7.18
CA LYS A 103 21.83 19.37 8.61
C LYS A 103 21.01 18.09 8.86
N GLN A 104 19.98 17.83 8.04
CA GLN A 104 19.18 16.60 8.15
C GLN A 104 20.03 15.39 7.78
N MET A 105 20.80 15.48 6.71
CA MET A 105 21.74 14.43 6.31
C MET A 105 22.77 14.15 7.41
N GLU A 106 23.40 15.20 7.97
CA GLU A 106 24.35 15.07 9.08
C GLU A 106 23.71 14.38 10.30
N THR A 107 22.47 14.74 10.66
CA THR A 107 21.74 14.12 11.77
C THR A 107 21.53 12.63 11.53
N THR A 108 21.14 12.24 10.32
CA THR A 108 20.96 10.84 9.93
C THR A 108 22.28 10.06 10.03
N PHE A 109 23.38 10.60 9.50
CA PHE A 109 24.69 9.95 9.63
C PHE A 109 25.23 9.93 11.07
N TYR A 110 24.84 10.88 11.90
CA TYR A 110 25.20 10.90 13.31
C TYR A 110 24.47 9.80 14.10
N SER A 111 23.21 9.51 13.78
CA SER A 111 22.46 8.41 14.43
C SER A 111 23.10 7.02 14.18
N HIS A 112 23.74 6.84 13.03
CA HIS A 112 24.46 5.63 12.65
C HIS A 112 25.96 5.64 12.96
N ARG A 113 26.46 6.59 13.78
CA ARG A 113 27.91 6.78 13.99
C ARG A 113 28.66 5.61 14.63
N THR A 114 27.94 4.73 15.32
CA THR A 114 28.50 3.57 16.01
C THR A 114 28.25 2.26 15.26
N ASP A 115 27.50 2.29 14.17
CA ASP A 115 27.11 1.09 13.45
C ASP A 115 28.32 0.50 12.72
N ARG A 116 28.57 -0.79 12.96
CA ARG A 116 29.63 -1.55 12.28
C ARG A 116 29.10 -2.30 11.05
N GLU A 117 27.80 -2.57 11.02
CA GLU A 117 27.13 -3.14 9.87
C GLU A 117 26.71 -2.04 8.88
N PRO A 118 26.65 -2.35 7.58
CA PRO A 118 26.14 -1.43 6.59
C PRO A 118 24.68 -1.03 6.86
N PHE A 119 24.37 0.25 6.68
CA PHE A 119 23.03 0.81 6.86
C PHE A 119 22.57 1.53 5.58
N ILE A 120 21.27 1.74 5.45
CA ILE A 120 20.66 2.41 4.29
C ILE A 120 20.20 3.80 4.73
N VAL A 121 20.50 4.79 3.89
CA VAL A 121 20.05 6.17 4.03
C VAL A 121 19.39 6.59 2.73
N GLU A 122 18.25 7.23 2.84
CA GLU A 122 17.55 7.82 1.70
C GLU A 122 17.45 9.32 1.89
N PHE A 123 17.62 10.05 0.81
CA PHE A 123 17.55 11.50 0.82
C PHE A 123 17.13 12.03 -0.55
N GLU A 124 16.48 13.18 -0.54
CA GLU A 124 16.04 13.83 -1.76
C GLU A 124 17.05 14.87 -2.20
N VAL A 125 17.33 14.90 -3.50
CA VAL A 125 18.18 15.89 -4.13
C VAL A 125 17.45 16.62 -5.24
N GLU A 126 17.73 17.92 -5.36
CA GLU A 126 17.26 18.70 -6.48
C GLU A 126 18.28 18.60 -7.63
N ASN A 127 17.98 17.75 -8.61
CA ASN A 127 18.82 17.60 -9.79
C ASN A 127 18.51 18.73 -10.78
N PRO A 128 19.47 19.59 -11.15
CA PRO A 128 19.21 20.75 -12.02
C PRO A 128 18.65 20.44 -13.40
N ARG A 129 18.78 19.20 -13.85
CA ARG A 129 18.34 18.75 -15.19
C ARG A 129 17.08 17.91 -15.16
N ARG A 130 16.80 17.22 -14.04
CA ARG A 130 15.76 16.17 -13.91
C ARG A 130 14.74 16.43 -12.80
N GLY A 131 14.86 17.55 -12.06
CA GLY A 131 14.04 17.85 -10.89
C GLY A 131 14.36 16.97 -9.68
N THR A 132 13.47 16.94 -8.71
CA THR A 132 13.69 16.20 -7.47
C THR A 132 13.90 14.71 -7.72
N ARG A 133 14.96 14.15 -7.11
CA ARG A 133 15.36 12.74 -7.19
C ARG A 133 15.47 12.15 -5.79
N ILE A 134 15.05 10.91 -5.65
CA ILE A 134 15.23 10.14 -4.42
C ILE A 134 16.47 9.28 -4.59
N LEU A 135 17.48 9.57 -3.76
CA LEU A 135 18.72 8.81 -3.75
C LEU A 135 18.72 7.83 -2.58
N ARG A 136 19.05 6.58 -2.88
CA ARG A 136 19.27 5.54 -1.86
C ARG A 136 20.78 5.30 -1.75
N ALA A 137 21.32 5.48 -0.54
CA ALA A 137 22.70 5.23 -0.24
C ALA A 137 22.83 4.04 0.72
N ARG A 138 23.63 3.04 0.36
CA ARG A 138 24.10 2.03 1.29
C ARG A 138 25.44 2.47 1.85
N ALA A 139 25.47 2.78 3.12
CA ALA A 139 26.60 3.36 3.82
C ALA A 139 27.27 2.36 4.76
N SER A 140 28.57 2.51 4.95
CA SER A 140 29.37 1.75 5.92
C SER A 140 30.40 2.67 6.57
N ASN A 141 30.63 2.50 7.87
CA ASN A 141 31.64 3.24 8.62
C ASN A 141 32.95 2.46 8.63
N SER A 142 34.08 3.17 8.51
CA SER A 142 35.38 2.65 8.87
C SER A 142 35.86 3.25 10.20
N PHE A 143 36.58 2.44 10.98
CA PHE A 143 37.07 2.80 12.30
C PHE A 143 38.59 2.57 12.39
N SER A 144 39.30 3.43 13.14
CA SER A 144 40.69 3.21 13.47
C SER A 144 40.90 2.00 14.39
N ALA A 145 42.15 1.64 14.61
CA ALA A 145 42.50 0.57 15.57
C ALA A 145 42.04 0.90 17.00
N GLU A 146 41.96 2.19 17.34
CA GLU A 146 41.47 2.70 18.64
C GLU A 146 39.95 2.81 18.72
N GLY A 147 39.23 2.49 17.64
CA GLY A 147 37.78 2.52 17.59
C GLY A 147 37.16 3.89 17.24
N ALA A 148 37.94 4.86 16.84
CA ALA A 148 37.41 6.12 16.36
C ALA A 148 36.90 6.00 14.91
N ARG A 149 35.71 6.57 14.62
CA ARG A 149 35.16 6.61 13.25
C ARG A 149 36.00 7.51 12.37
N GLU A 150 36.58 6.99 11.31
CA GLU A 150 37.47 7.71 10.40
C GLU A 150 36.76 8.15 9.11
N GLN A 151 35.95 7.28 8.53
CA GLN A 151 35.36 7.52 7.25
C GLN A 151 33.96 6.91 7.16
N VAL A 152 33.09 7.55 6.40
CA VAL A 152 31.86 6.95 5.86
C VAL A 152 32.08 6.69 4.39
N PHE A 153 31.86 5.47 3.98
CA PHE A 153 31.83 5.09 2.57
C PHE A 153 30.42 4.71 2.21
N MET A 154 29.92 5.19 1.07
CA MET A 154 28.58 4.87 0.60
C MET A 154 28.54 4.62 -0.90
N VAL A 155 27.64 3.74 -1.29
CA VAL A 155 27.23 3.50 -2.67
C VAL A 155 25.85 4.12 -2.84
N VAL A 156 25.74 5.05 -3.77
CA VAL A 156 24.54 5.85 -4.03
C VAL A 156 23.94 5.45 -5.36
N GLN A 157 22.62 5.30 -5.42
CA GLN A 157 21.87 5.08 -6.64
C GLN A 157 20.64 6.00 -6.70
N ASP A 158 20.20 6.34 -7.91
CA ASP A 158 18.91 7.00 -8.14
C ASP A 158 17.80 5.94 -8.04
N ALA A 159 16.98 6.04 -7.00
CA ALA A 159 15.86 5.12 -6.75
C ALA A 159 14.50 5.72 -7.16
N THR A 160 14.50 6.91 -7.77
CA THR A 160 13.28 7.66 -8.10
C THR A 160 12.29 6.86 -8.92
N ASP A 161 12.75 6.19 -9.97
CA ASP A 161 11.87 5.41 -10.85
C ASP A 161 11.30 4.17 -10.14
N GLU A 162 12.02 3.59 -9.18
CA GLU A 162 11.54 2.50 -8.34
C GLU A 162 10.40 2.99 -7.43
N TYR A 163 10.62 4.13 -6.74
CA TYR A 163 9.60 4.76 -5.89
C TYR A 163 8.35 5.16 -6.65
N LEU A 164 8.52 5.78 -7.82
CA LEU A 164 7.38 6.18 -8.66
C LEU A 164 6.58 4.98 -9.14
N ARG A 165 7.25 3.87 -9.52
CA ARG A 165 6.57 2.64 -9.93
C ARG A 165 5.80 2.00 -8.77
N VAL A 166 6.40 1.92 -7.58
CA VAL A 166 5.73 1.39 -6.39
C VAL A 166 4.52 2.25 -6.03
N ALA A 167 4.68 3.57 -5.97
CA ALA A 167 3.58 4.49 -5.68
C ALA A 167 2.45 4.43 -6.72
N ALA A 168 2.77 4.27 -8.01
CA ALA A 168 1.77 4.10 -9.06
C ALA A 168 1.01 2.78 -8.91
N ALA A 169 1.69 1.68 -8.63
CA ALA A 169 1.07 0.36 -8.41
C ALA A 169 0.15 0.36 -7.16
N GLU A 170 0.56 1.03 -6.09
CA GLU A 170 -0.26 1.17 -4.88
C GLU A 170 -1.54 1.98 -5.14
N ARG A 171 -1.44 3.08 -5.90
CA ARG A 171 -2.61 3.88 -6.31
C ARG A 171 -3.56 3.06 -7.18
N GLU A 172 -3.06 2.36 -8.18
CA GLU A 172 -3.87 1.52 -9.06
C GLU A 172 -4.59 0.42 -8.27
N ARG A 173 -3.89 -0.20 -7.32
CA ARG A 173 -4.47 -1.20 -6.42
C ARG A 173 -5.58 -0.60 -5.54
N ALA A 174 -5.35 0.57 -4.95
CA ALA A 174 -6.35 1.26 -4.13
C ALA A 174 -7.60 1.63 -4.94
N GLU A 175 -7.42 2.13 -6.16
CA GLU A 175 -8.53 2.45 -7.07
C GLU A 175 -9.30 1.18 -7.51
N ALA A 176 -8.60 0.06 -7.73
CA ALA A 176 -9.23 -1.20 -8.07
C ALA A 176 -10.09 -1.73 -6.92
N VAL A 177 -9.58 -1.67 -5.68
CA VAL A 177 -10.33 -2.07 -4.48
C VAL A 177 -11.56 -1.18 -4.30
N ALA A 178 -11.42 0.15 -4.40
CA ALA A 178 -12.54 1.07 -4.26
C ALA A 178 -13.64 0.82 -5.32
N ARG A 179 -13.24 0.56 -6.57
CA ARG A 179 -14.19 0.21 -7.64
C ARG A 179 -14.91 -1.12 -7.39
N GLU A 180 -14.20 -2.10 -6.83
CA GLU A 180 -14.80 -3.39 -6.48
C GLU A 180 -15.80 -3.25 -5.32
N GLU A 181 -15.46 -2.48 -4.28
CA GLU A 181 -16.36 -2.19 -3.16
C GLU A 181 -17.62 -1.44 -3.61
N GLU A 182 -17.46 -0.43 -4.47
CA GLU A 182 -18.59 0.31 -5.04
C GLU A 182 -19.47 -0.59 -5.90
N ALA A 183 -18.87 -1.42 -6.76
CA ALA A 183 -19.60 -2.38 -7.57
C ALA A 183 -20.35 -3.40 -6.71
N GLN A 184 -19.76 -3.88 -5.62
CA GLN A 184 -20.41 -4.79 -4.66
C GLN A 184 -21.54 -4.10 -3.91
N LEU A 185 -21.37 -2.84 -3.52
CA LEU A 185 -22.42 -2.06 -2.87
C LEU A 185 -23.62 -1.89 -3.81
N LEU A 186 -23.40 -1.40 -5.03
CA LEU A 186 -24.44 -1.24 -6.05
C LEU A 186 -25.12 -2.56 -6.39
N ALA A 187 -24.35 -3.63 -6.45
CA ALA A 187 -24.88 -4.95 -6.76
C ALA A 187 -25.72 -5.56 -5.62
N ASN A 188 -25.55 -5.14 -4.37
CA ASN A 188 -26.16 -5.72 -3.18
C ASN A 188 -27.21 -4.83 -2.50
N THR A 189 -27.29 -3.55 -2.87
CA THR A 189 -28.23 -2.59 -2.31
C THR A 189 -29.35 -2.21 -3.29
N ASP A 190 -30.50 -1.87 -2.77
CA ASP A 190 -31.58 -1.19 -3.48
C ASP A 190 -31.30 0.32 -3.45
N VAL A 191 -31.14 0.91 -4.63
CA VAL A 191 -30.72 2.32 -4.79
C VAL A 191 -31.69 3.32 -4.16
N LEU A 192 -33.00 2.98 -4.12
CA LEU A 192 -34.02 3.88 -3.61
C LEU A 192 -34.07 3.90 -2.08
N THR A 193 -33.96 2.74 -1.44
CA THR A 193 -34.15 2.57 0.00
C THR A 193 -32.84 2.45 0.79
N GLY A 194 -31.74 2.18 0.11
CA GLY A 194 -30.43 1.89 0.74
C GLY A 194 -30.36 0.54 1.48
N LEU A 195 -31.45 -0.22 1.44
CA LEU A 195 -31.49 -1.58 2.04
C LEU A 195 -30.78 -2.59 1.14
N ALA A 196 -30.56 -3.79 1.67
CA ALA A 196 -30.16 -4.92 0.84
C ALA A 196 -31.21 -5.16 -0.26
N ASN A 197 -30.76 -5.47 -1.48
CA ASN A 197 -31.67 -5.88 -2.56
C ASN A 197 -32.01 -7.37 -2.47
N ARG A 198 -32.93 -7.82 -3.32
CA ARG A 198 -33.39 -9.23 -3.37
C ARG A 198 -32.23 -10.23 -3.44
N ARG A 199 -31.21 -9.94 -4.27
CA ARG A 199 -30.06 -10.84 -4.44
C ARG A 199 -29.29 -11.01 -3.13
N ALA A 200 -28.93 -9.91 -2.50
CA ALA A 200 -28.21 -9.90 -1.23
C ALA A 200 -29.03 -10.53 -0.09
N ALA A 201 -30.36 -10.29 -0.07
CA ALA A 201 -31.26 -10.87 0.90
C ALA A 201 -31.31 -12.39 0.79
N MET A 202 -31.47 -12.93 -0.41
CA MET A 202 -31.55 -14.41 -0.63
C MET A 202 -30.21 -15.07 -0.30
N ALA A 203 -29.08 -14.48 -0.70
CA ALA A 203 -27.76 -15.00 -0.35
C ALA A 203 -27.50 -14.98 1.18
N THR A 204 -28.02 -13.97 1.88
CA THR A 204 -27.92 -13.89 3.34
C THR A 204 -28.83 -14.90 4.02
N LEU A 205 -30.05 -15.11 3.50
CA LEU A 205 -30.98 -16.11 4.01
C LEU A 205 -30.41 -17.53 3.88
N ASP A 206 -29.78 -17.86 2.75
CA ASP A 206 -29.09 -19.14 2.55
C ASP A 206 -28.01 -19.37 3.60
N ARG A 207 -27.16 -18.37 3.85
CA ARG A 207 -26.12 -18.42 4.89
C ARG A 207 -26.70 -18.55 6.29
N ALA A 208 -27.77 -17.81 6.59
CA ALA A 208 -28.42 -17.84 7.88
C ALA A 208 -29.04 -19.23 8.16
N ILE A 209 -29.67 -19.87 7.17
CA ILE A 209 -30.20 -21.24 7.25
C ILE A 209 -29.07 -22.23 7.53
N MET A 210 -27.97 -22.17 6.78
CA MET A 210 -26.82 -23.06 6.99
C MET A 210 -26.25 -22.89 8.42
N THR A 211 -26.15 -21.66 8.91
CA THR A 211 -25.65 -21.36 10.25
C THR A 211 -26.61 -21.85 11.33
N ALA A 212 -27.92 -21.57 11.18
CA ALA A 212 -28.95 -22.03 12.12
C ALA A 212 -28.95 -23.57 12.25
N ARG A 213 -28.83 -24.29 11.16
CA ARG A 213 -28.75 -25.77 11.17
C ARG A 213 -27.49 -26.28 11.88
N ARG A 214 -26.33 -25.68 11.59
CA ARG A 214 -25.06 -26.09 12.21
C ARG A 214 -25.04 -25.85 13.71
N CYS A 215 -25.59 -24.72 14.15
CA CYS A 215 -25.60 -24.30 15.56
C CYS A 215 -26.87 -24.73 16.31
N ARG A 216 -27.82 -25.43 15.64
CA ARG A 216 -29.15 -25.72 16.17
C ARG A 216 -29.88 -24.48 16.68
N GLY A 217 -29.64 -23.34 16.00
CA GLY A 217 -30.21 -22.05 16.32
C GLY A 217 -31.56 -21.83 15.62
N GLU A 218 -32.29 -20.86 16.10
CA GLU A 218 -33.57 -20.44 15.51
C GLU A 218 -33.32 -19.39 14.41
N LEU A 219 -34.22 -19.30 13.44
CA LEU A 219 -34.22 -18.32 12.38
C LEU A 219 -35.64 -17.97 12.02
N GLY A 220 -35.99 -16.70 12.11
CA GLY A 220 -37.26 -16.16 11.62
C GLY A 220 -37.09 -15.35 10.34
N LEU A 221 -38.09 -15.43 9.49
CA LEU A 221 -38.24 -14.59 8.29
C LEU A 221 -39.55 -13.82 8.37
N ILE A 222 -39.44 -12.52 8.15
CA ILE A 222 -40.59 -11.62 8.01
C ILE A 222 -40.61 -11.13 6.57
N VAL A 223 -41.78 -11.23 5.91
CA VAL A 223 -42.02 -10.59 4.59
C VAL A 223 -43.16 -9.61 4.78
N PHE A 224 -43.07 -8.43 4.26
CA PHE A 224 -44.11 -7.40 4.38
C PHE A 224 -44.24 -6.56 3.12
N ASP A 225 -45.41 -5.97 2.95
CA ASP A 225 -45.79 -5.24 1.76
C ASP A 225 -46.63 -4.01 2.16
N ILE A 226 -46.48 -2.92 1.46
CA ILE A 226 -47.18 -1.66 1.74
C ILE A 226 -48.62 -1.77 1.25
N ASP A 227 -49.56 -1.68 2.17
CA ASP A 227 -50.96 -1.74 1.86
C ASP A 227 -51.40 -0.62 0.94
N HIS A 228 -52.10 -0.96 -0.14
CA HIS A 228 -52.64 0.00 -1.11
C HIS A 228 -51.62 0.91 -1.78
N PHE A 229 -50.34 0.50 -1.93
CA PHE A 229 -49.28 1.32 -2.48
C PHE A 229 -49.57 1.83 -3.90
N LYS A 230 -50.26 1.02 -4.72
CA LYS A 230 -50.71 1.47 -6.05
C LYS A 230 -51.62 2.70 -5.94
N GLN A 231 -52.54 2.75 -4.98
CA GLN A 231 -53.42 3.89 -4.74
C GLN A 231 -52.61 5.13 -4.36
N VAL A 232 -51.55 5.00 -3.53
CA VAL A 232 -50.64 6.09 -3.20
C VAL A 232 -49.99 6.66 -4.47
N ASN A 233 -49.51 5.81 -5.37
CA ASN A 233 -48.96 6.26 -6.64
C ASN A 233 -49.98 6.93 -7.54
N ASP A 234 -51.20 6.36 -7.65
CA ASP A 234 -52.27 6.89 -8.48
C ASP A 234 -52.76 8.28 -7.99
N GLU A 235 -52.85 8.51 -6.68
CA GLU A 235 -53.31 9.75 -6.06
C GLU A 235 -52.24 10.83 -5.93
N HIS A 236 -50.98 10.44 -5.65
CA HIS A 236 -49.91 11.40 -5.28
C HIS A 236 -48.72 11.40 -6.26
N GLY A 237 -48.72 10.50 -7.24
CA GLY A 237 -47.66 10.34 -8.22
C GLY A 237 -46.47 9.52 -7.74
N HIS A 238 -45.71 8.95 -8.68
CA HIS A 238 -44.59 8.06 -8.39
C HIS A 238 -43.51 8.69 -7.51
N ALA A 239 -43.24 9.99 -7.65
CA ALA A 239 -42.25 10.70 -6.83
C ALA A 239 -42.58 10.69 -5.32
N ILE A 240 -43.84 10.72 -4.97
CA ILE A 240 -44.32 10.57 -3.58
C ILE A 240 -44.27 9.11 -3.16
N GLY A 241 -44.65 8.16 -4.03
CA GLY A 241 -44.49 6.74 -3.80
C GLY A 241 -43.05 6.36 -3.50
N ASP A 242 -42.09 6.89 -4.26
CA ASP A 242 -40.65 6.64 -4.01
C ASP A 242 -40.20 7.16 -2.64
N ARG A 243 -40.70 8.33 -2.21
CA ARG A 243 -40.42 8.86 -0.86
C ARG A 243 -41.04 8.01 0.24
N VAL A 244 -42.25 7.45 0.01
CA VAL A 244 -42.88 6.48 0.93
C VAL A 244 -42.02 5.21 1.04
N LEU A 245 -41.56 4.67 -0.08
CA LEU A 245 -40.68 3.50 -0.10
C LEU A 245 -39.36 3.76 0.65
N ALA A 246 -38.75 4.90 0.42
CA ALA A 246 -37.53 5.30 1.12
C ALA A 246 -37.73 5.43 2.64
N GLU A 247 -38.86 6.02 3.06
CA GLU A 247 -39.19 6.16 4.47
C GLU A 247 -39.49 4.81 5.15
N VAL A 248 -40.27 3.93 4.50
CA VAL A 248 -40.52 2.57 4.98
C VAL A 248 -39.18 1.81 5.08
N GLY A 249 -38.30 1.93 4.09
CA GLY A 249 -36.96 1.36 4.15
C GLY A 249 -36.15 1.86 5.33
N ARG A 250 -36.16 3.16 5.60
CA ARG A 250 -35.48 3.78 6.74
C ARG A 250 -36.02 3.28 8.08
N ILE A 251 -37.35 3.13 8.20
CA ILE A 251 -38.00 2.59 9.39
C ILE A 251 -37.62 1.10 9.57
N ALA A 252 -37.62 0.30 8.49
CA ALA A 252 -37.23 -1.12 8.52
C ALA A 252 -35.76 -1.25 8.97
N ALA A 253 -34.84 -0.46 8.44
CA ALA A 253 -33.45 -0.44 8.84
C ALA A 253 -33.26 -0.17 10.35
N ARG A 254 -34.00 0.80 10.90
CA ARG A 254 -33.95 1.15 12.34
C ARG A 254 -34.55 0.07 13.25
N ASN A 255 -35.49 -0.74 12.75
CA ASN A 255 -36.08 -1.84 13.48
C ASN A 255 -35.25 -3.13 13.41
N ALA A 256 -34.31 -3.21 12.47
CA ALA A 256 -33.33 -4.29 12.41
C ALA A 256 -32.25 -4.09 13.49
N ARG A 257 -32.02 -5.11 14.31
CA ARG A 257 -30.95 -5.14 15.32
C ARG A 257 -29.66 -5.67 14.72
N ASP A 258 -28.59 -5.58 15.47
CA ASP A 258 -27.31 -6.18 15.08
C ASP A 258 -27.48 -7.66 14.75
N GLY A 259 -26.95 -8.07 13.61
CA GLY A 259 -27.08 -9.43 13.08
C GLY A 259 -28.39 -9.72 12.35
N GLN A 260 -29.32 -8.76 12.24
CA GLN A 260 -30.54 -8.85 11.44
C GLN A 260 -30.35 -8.08 10.12
N LEU A 261 -31.06 -8.53 9.07
CA LEU A 261 -31.02 -7.88 7.76
C LEU A 261 -32.43 -7.38 7.41
N ALA A 262 -32.53 -6.13 6.97
CA ALA A 262 -33.70 -5.61 6.27
C ALA A 262 -33.35 -5.46 4.77
N ALA A 263 -34.29 -5.82 3.89
CA ALA A 263 -34.11 -5.80 2.46
C ALA A 263 -35.39 -5.38 1.73
N ARG A 264 -35.22 -4.78 0.53
CA ARG A 264 -36.33 -4.60 -0.42
C ARG A 264 -36.20 -5.64 -1.53
N ILE A 265 -37.22 -6.40 -1.76
CA ILE A 265 -37.20 -7.57 -2.65
C ILE A 265 -38.06 -7.40 -3.91
N GLY A 266 -38.91 -6.39 -3.95
CA GLY A 266 -39.81 -6.09 -5.04
C GLY A 266 -40.22 -4.62 -5.06
N GLY A 267 -41.24 -4.27 -5.83
CA GLY A 267 -41.74 -2.90 -5.93
C GLY A 267 -42.08 -2.28 -4.58
N GLU A 268 -42.99 -2.90 -3.85
CA GLU A 268 -43.49 -2.49 -2.52
C GLU A 268 -43.26 -3.56 -1.46
N GLU A 269 -42.47 -4.60 -1.79
CA GLU A 269 -42.23 -5.77 -0.96
C GLU A 269 -40.86 -5.70 -0.29
N PHE A 270 -40.85 -6.01 0.99
CA PHE A 270 -39.66 -6.01 1.85
C PHE A 270 -39.57 -7.32 2.64
N LEU A 271 -38.36 -7.60 3.14
CA LEU A 271 -38.17 -8.69 4.09
C LEU A 271 -37.23 -8.34 5.20
N MET A 272 -37.32 -9.07 6.32
CA MET A 272 -36.31 -9.06 7.39
C MET A 272 -35.92 -10.48 7.76
N ILE A 273 -34.62 -10.70 7.94
CA ILE A 273 -34.01 -11.96 8.40
C ILE A 273 -33.58 -11.79 9.85
N LEU A 274 -34.11 -12.64 10.76
CA LEU A 274 -33.88 -12.58 12.19
C LEU A 274 -33.18 -13.86 12.66
N ALA A 275 -31.85 -13.89 12.52
CA ALA A 275 -31.03 -15.02 12.97
C ALA A 275 -30.96 -15.08 14.50
N GLY A 276 -31.10 -16.29 15.07
CA GLY A 276 -31.02 -16.52 16.50
C GLY A 276 -32.23 -16.00 17.30
N ALA A 277 -33.31 -15.61 16.62
CA ALA A 277 -34.50 -15.08 17.27
C ALA A 277 -35.57 -16.17 17.48
N PRO A 278 -36.05 -16.40 18.72
CA PRO A 278 -37.18 -17.29 18.95
C PRO A 278 -38.49 -16.72 18.38
N GLU A 279 -39.45 -17.57 18.12
CA GLU A 279 -40.73 -17.22 17.47
C GLU A 279 -41.42 -16.01 18.10
N LEU A 280 -41.46 -15.94 19.44
CA LEU A 280 -42.06 -14.82 20.15
C LEU A 280 -41.31 -13.50 19.85
N ALA A 281 -39.99 -13.55 19.73
CA ALA A 281 -39.18 -12.37 19.37
C ALA A 281 -39.41 -11.94 17.92
N VAL A 282 -39.59 -12.90 16.99
CA VAL A 282 -39.93 -12.64 15.58
C VAL A 282 -41.28 -11.96 15.49
N THR A 283 -42.30 -12.52 16.17
CA THR A 283 -43.66 -11.94 16.23
C THR A 283 -43.63 -10.52 16.82
N GLY A 284 -42.88 -10.33 17.91
CA GLY A 284 -42.72 -9.02 18.49
C GLY A 284 -41.99 -8.02 17.60
N ALA A 285 -41.03 -8.48 16.77
CA ALA A 285 -40.36 -7.66 15.79
C ALA A 285 -41.29 -7.28 14.61
N ALA A 286 -42.09 -8.22 14.12
CA ALA A 286 -43.08 -8.00 13.07
C ALA A 286 -44.10 -6.92 13.50
N GLU A 287 -44.65 -7.04 14.71
CA GLU A 287 -45.67 -6.10 15.19
C GLU A 287 -45.05 -4.70 15.50
N ARG A 288 -43.85 -4.66 16.08
CA ARG A 288 -43.13 -3.36 16.22
C ARG A 288 -42.88 -2.68 14.90
N LEU A 289 -42.46 -3.43 13.88
CA LEU A 289 -42.24 -2.91 12.53
C LEU A 289 -43.51 -2.32 11.95
N ARG A 290 -44.62 -3.08 12.01
CA ARG A 290 -45.93 -2.65 11.52
C ARG A 290 -46.37 -1.35 12.18
N LEU A 291 -46.33 -1.27 13.51
CA LEU A 291 -46.69 -0.08 14.27
C LEU A 291 -45.74 1.11 14.00
N ALA A 292 -44.44 0.84 13.84
CA ALA A 292 -43.47 1.87 13.54
C ALA A 292 -43.69 2.49 12.15
N ILE A 293 -44.09 1.70 11.17
CA ILE A 293 -44.41 2.21 9.82
C ILE A 293 -45.71 3.03 9.84
N GLU A 294 -46.77 2.53 10.47
CA GLU A 294 -48.04 3.23 10.65
C GLU A 294 -47.86 4.58 11.33
N ALA A 295 -47.08 4.63 12.44
CA ALA A 295 -46.80 5.86 13.18
C ALA A 295 -45.83 6.80 12.42
N GLY A 296 -44.76 6.23 11.81
CA GLY A 296 -43.71 7.02 11.17
C GLY A 296 -44.14 7.70 9.90
N THR A 297 -45.04 7.14 9.13
CA THR A 297 -45.60 7.77 7.94
C THR A 297 -46.70 8.80 8.26
N SER A 298 -47.37 8.67 9.41
CA SER A 298 -48.38 9.66 9.86
C SER A 298 -47.79 11.04 10.23
N MET A 299 -46.52 11.12 10.58
CA MET A 299 -45.87 12.37 11.04
C MET A 299 -45.13 13.13 9.92
N ALA A 300 -44.98 12.56 8.76
CA ALA A 300 -44.24 13.15 7.64
C ALA A 300 -45.21 13.93 6.70
N PRO A 301 -44.72 14.80 5.85
CA PRO A 301 -45.53 15.35 4.73
C PRO A 301 -45.71 14.27 3.65
N LEU A 302 -45.96 13.02 4.05
CA LEU A 302 -46.18 11.85 3.23
C LEU A 302 -47.55 11.26 3.52
N PRO A 303 -48.17 10.56 2.57
CA PRO A 303 -49.39 9.80 2.84
C PRO A 303 -49.16 8.78 3.94
N ASN A 304 -50.12 8.67 4.85
CA ASN A 304 -50.07 7.60 5.86
C ASN A 304 -50.29 6.25 5.22
N VAL A 305 -49.36 5.32 5.44
CA VAL A 305 -49.46 3.94 4.93
C VAL A 305 -49.38 2.91 6.04
N THR A 306 -49.98 1.76 5.82
CA THR A 306 -49.86 0.59 6.68
C THR A 306 -49.15 -0.54 5.93
N VAL A 307 -48.76 -1.58 6.63
CA VAL A 307 -48.15 -2.77 6.05
C VAL A 307 -48.88 -4.04 6.52
N SER A 308 -49.06 -4.95 5.60
CA SER A 308 -49.36 -6.36 5.92
C SER A 308 -48.08 -7.14 6.09
N VAL A 309 -48.01 -8.00 7.08
CA VAL A 309 -46.80 -8.73 7.46
C VAL A 309 -47.10 -10.22 7.55
N GLY A 310 -46.26 -11.03 6.89
CA GLY A 310 -46.21 -12.48 7.01
C GLY A 310 -44.91 -12.89 7.70
N GLN A 311 -44.96 -13.83 8.63
CA GLN A 311 -43.78 -14.38 9.24
C GLN A 311 -43.74 -15.91 9.19
N ALA A 312 -42.54 -16.48 9.10
CA ALA A 312 -42.31 -17.91 9.19
C ALA A 312 -41.03 -18.19 10.00
N MET A 313 -41.06 -19.26 10.78
CA MET A 313 -39.88 -19.82 11.42
C MET A 313 -39.26 -20.90 10.55
N LEU A 314 -37.91 -21.01 10.59
CA LEU A 314 -37.19 -22.07 9.89
C LEU A 314 -37.63 -23.44 10.41
N GLY A 315 -38.24 -24.24 9.54
CA GLY A 315 -38.63 -25.61 9.81
C GLY A 315 -37.58 -26.64 9.41
N PRO A 316 -37.75 -27.90 9.83
CA PRO A 316 -36.97 -29.02 9.35
C PRO A 316 -37.07 -29.16 7.83
N GLY A 317 -35.92 -29.20 7.13
CA GLY A 317 -35.88 -29.37 5.68
C GLY A 317 -36.12 -28.11 4.84
N ASP A 318 -36.44 -26.97 5.41
CA ASP A 318 -36.66 -25.72 4.67
C ASP A 318 -35.43 -25.30 3.86
N THR A 319 -35.64 -24.88 2.65
CA THR A 319 -34.72 -24.10 1.84
C THR A 319 -35.06 -22.61 2.00
N SER A 320 -34.23 -21.71 1.53
CA SER A 320 -34.58 -20.28 1.46
C SER A 320 -35.86 -20.05 0.68
N LEU A 321 -36.07 -20.84 -0.37
CA LEU A 321 -37.27 -20.74 -1.22
C LEU A 321 -38.55 -21.21 -0.50
N SER A 322 -38.50 -22.34 0.22
CA SER A 322 -39.67 -22.85 0.95
C SER A 322 -40.00 -22.01 2.19
N LEU A 323 -38.97 -21.52 2.92
CA LEU A 323 -39.18 -20.62 4.04
C LEU A 323 -39.81 -19.29 3.57
N PHE A 324 -39.27 -18.73 2.45
CA PHE A 324 -39.84 -17.53 1.84
C PHE A 324 -41.29 -17.75 1.40
N ALA A 325 -41.59 -18.87 0.73
CA ALA A 325 -42.95 -19.18 0.26
C ALA A 325 -43.95 -19.26 1.45
N ARG A 326 -43.54 -19.85 2.60
CA ARG A 326 -44.41 -19.90 3.79
C ARG A 326 -44.66 -18.51 4.38
N ALA A 327 -43.64 -17.66 4.43
CA ALA A 327 -43.79 -16.29 4.90
C ALA A 327 -44.65 -15.44 3.96
N ASP A 328 -44.55 -15.65 2.64
CA ASP A 328 -45.39 -15.01 1.62
C ASP A 328 -46.84 -15.47 1.68
N GLU A 329 -47.09 -16.75 1.90
CA GLU A 329 -48.46 -17.28 2.12
C GLU A 329 -49.09 -16.63 3.38
N ALA A 330 -48.32 -16.46 4.46
CA ALA A 330 -48.79 -15.74 5.65
C ALA A 330 -49.05 -14.27 5.34
N LEU A 331 -48.22 -13.59 4.55
CA LEU A 331 -48.43 -12.21 4.09
C LEU A 331 -49.77 -12.12 3.28
N TYR A 332 -49.99 -13.05 2.40
CA TYR A 332 -51.26 -13.10 1.66
C TYR A 332 -52.46 -13.30 2.59
N ALA A 333 -52.34 -14.14 3.61
CA ALA A 333 -53.38 -14.27 4.65
C ALA A 333 -53.62 -12.96 5.41
N ALA A 334 -52.55 -12.22 5.77
CA ALA A 334 -52.68 -10.90 6.39
C ALA A 334 -53.46 -9.91 5.51
N LYS A 335 -53.10 -9.85 4.19
CA LYS A 335 -53.84 -9.01 3.22
C LYS A 335 -55.31 -9.37 3.12
N ARG A 336 -55.66 -10.67 3.04
CA ARG A 336 -57.06 -11.14 2.98
C ARG A 336 -57.80 -10.93 4.29
N GLY A 337 -57.12 -10.98 5.42
CA GLY A 337 -57.72 -10.80 6.75
C GLY A 337 -58.10 -9.35 7.06
N GLY A 338 -57.88 -8.39 6.15
CA GLY A 338 -58.25 -6.99 6.32
C GLY A 338 -57.06 -6.04 6.42
N ARG A 339 -55.85 -6.51 6.05
CA ARG A 339 -54.57 -5.71 6.02
C ARG A 339 -54.16 -5.19 7.40
N ASN A 340 -53.10 -4.37 7.43
CA ASN A 340 -52.51 -3.73 8.64
C ASN A 340 -52.40 -4.73 9.81
N ARG A 341 -51.81 -5.89 9.60
CA ARG A 341 -51.68 -6.96 10.58
C ARG A 341 -50.52 -7.91 10.29
N VAL A 342 -50.17 -8.63 11.32
CA VAL A 342 -49.22 -9.77 11.26
C VAL A 342 -49.99 -11.07 11.14
N ALA A 343 -49.57 -11.96 10.25
CA ALA A 343 -50.01 -13.35 10.16
C ALA A 343 -48.80 -14.30 10.28
N LEU A 344 -49.02 -15.44 10.91
CA LEU A 344 -48.02 -16.49 11.09
C LEU A 344 -48.25 -17.61 10.07
N ALA A 345 -47.14 -18.10 9.50
CA ALA A 345 -47.19 -19.32 8.72
C ALA A 345 -47.49 -20.52 9.61
N ALA A 346 -48.37 -21.38 9.14
CA ALA A 346 -48.71 -22.63 9.81
C ALA A 346 -47.50 -23.61 9.83
#